data_b45a91a7c991d1a5db7d8aae83ff1670
#
_entry.id   b45a91a7c991d1a5db7d8aae83ff1670
#
_cell.length_a   1.000
_cell.length_b   1.000
_cell.length_c   1.000
_cell.angle_alpha   90.00
_cell.angle_beta   90.00
_cell.angle_gamma   90.00
#
_symmetry.space_group_name_H-M   'P 1'
#
loop_
_entity.id
_entity.type
_entity.pdbx_description
1 polymer ?
#
loop_
_entity_poly.entity_id
_entity_poly.type
_entity_poly.pdbx_seq_one_letter_code
_entity_poly.pdbx_strand_id
1 'polypeptide(L)'
;NQLNDEYGLTSMSRHQMPVDKAGGWNCHGITGKQADAYAMNDGKLFDRSTSMKGFTQYDGEYPYLRKDVWLEYANREPRFYASVAFRGAHWACTSARDANNRDFQTFYYYGENDGRKIVSTDDRWIPTGIGMMKYVNPKESYKDGTVYPKVDPAIRYADILLMYAEALNELTTTYQIASWDGSETHAISRDVAAMKAAVLPVRL
;
A
#
# COMPACT_ATOMS: atom_id res chain seq x y z
N ASN A 1 -6.86 -22.45 1.97
CA ASN A 1 -8.09 -21.66 1.87
C ASN A 1 -8.90 -21.64 3.16
N GLN A 2 -9.04 -22.77 3.88
CA GLN A 2 -9.78 -22.81 5.15
C GLN A 2 -9.20 -21.86 6.21
N LEU A 3 -7.89 -21.76 6.33
CA LEU A 3 -7.25 -20.85 7.28
C LEU A 3 -7.59 -19.37 7.00
N ASN A 4 -7.66 -18.96 5.73
CA ASN A 4 -8.03 -17.61 5.36
C ASN A 4 -9.48 -17.28 5.75
N ASP A 5 -10.39 -18.22 5.58
CA ASP A 5 -11.79 -18.02 5.93
C ASP A 5 -11.98 -18.08 7.45
N GLU A 6 -11.32 -19.02 8.14
CA GLU A 6 -11.41 -19.20 9.58
C GLU A 6 -10.88 -17.98 10.37
N TYR A 7 -9.78 -17.37 9.92
CA TYR A 7 -9.20 -16.18 10.56
C TYR A 7 -9.60 -14.86 9.92
N GLY A 8 -10.53 -14.85 8.99
CA GLY A 8 -11.05 -13.63 8.37
C GLY A 8 -10.07 -12.91 7.43
N LEU A 9 -8.96 -13.55 7.04
CA LEU A 9 -7.97 -12.95 6.13
C LEU A 9 -8.56 -12.66 4.75
N THR A 10 -9.52 -13.46 4.29
CA THR A 10 -10.24 -13.25 3.02
C THR A 10 -11.04 -11.95 3.06
N SER A 11 -11.58 -11.56 4.21
CA SER A 11 -12.35 -10.33 4.37
C SER A 11 -11.49 -9.08 4.61
N MET A 12 -10.17 -9.20 4.78
CA MET A 12 -9.28 -8.07 5.06
C MET A 12 -9.40 -6.97 3.99
N SER A 13 -9.37 -7.33 2.72
CA SER A 13 -9.55 -6.37 1.63
C SER A 13 -10.95 -5.76 1.62
N ARG A 14 -11.98 -6.51 2.04
CA ARG A 14 -13.35 -5.99 2.16
C ARG A 14 -13.45 -4.83 3.16
N HIS A 15 -12.72 -4.92 4.28
CA HIS A 15 -12.65 -3.83 5.26
C HIS A 15 -11.99 -2.57 4.72
N GLN A 16 -11.11 -2.71 3.72
CA GLN A 16 -10.40 -1.60 3.11
C GLN A 16 -11.12 -1.01 1.89
N MET A 17 -11.85 -1.84 1.15
CA MET A 17 -12.51 -1.44 -0.09
C MET A 17 -13.66 -0.46 0.15
N PRO A 18 -13.91 0.47 -0.81
CA PRO A 18 -15.06 1.37 -0.80
C PRO A 18 -16.39 0.61 -0.84
N VAL A 19 -17.43 1.23 -0.29
CA VAL A 19 -18.77 0.62 -0.20
C VAL A 19 -19.47 0.62 -1.54
N ASP A 20 -19.51 1.77 -2.22
CA ASP A 20 -20.38 2.01 -3.37
C ASP A 20 -20.10 1.03 -4.53
N LYS A 21 -18.92 1.06 -5.08
CA LYS A 21 -18.60 0.32 -6.31
C LYS A 21 -17.88 -1.01 -6.09
N ALA A 22 -17.13 -1.14 -5.00
CA ALA A 22 -16.39 -2.36 -4.69
C ALA A 22 -17.14 -3.35 -3.77
N GLY A 23 -18.21 -2.92 -3.11
CA GLY A 23 -18.95 -3.74 -2.14
C GLY A 23 -18.18 -3.99 -0.85
N GLY A 24 -17.23 -3.09 -0.54
CA GLY A 24 -16.43 -3.14 0.68
C GLY A 24 -17.16 -2.60 1.91
N TRP A 25 -16.43 -2.48 2.99
CA TRP A 25 -16.94 -1.95 4.27
C TRP A 25 -16.29 -0.62 4.66
N ASN A 26 -15.22 -0.20 3.98
CA ASN A 26 -14.59 1.11 4.14
C ASN A 26 -14.30 1.49 5.60
N CYS A 27 -13.85 0.53 6.42
CA CYS A 27 -13.66 0.74 7.87
C CYS A 27 -12.20 0.81 8.31
N HIS A 28 -11.22 0.58 7.43
CA HIS A 28 -9.81 0.73 7.75
C HIS A 28 -9.28 2.10 7.33
N GLY A 29 -9.35 3.05 8.25
CA GLY A 29 -8.72 4.36 8.11
C GLY A 29 -7.30 4.39 8.67
N ILE A 30 -6.48 5.31 8.16
CA ILE A 30 -5.16 5.64 8.72
C ILE A 30 -5.15 7.08 9.23
N THR A 31 -4.20 7.39 10.10
CA THR A 31 -4.01 8.77 10.57
C THR A 31 -3.33 9.62 9.50
N GLY A 32 -3.56 10.94 9.53
CA GLY A 32 -2.82 11.87 8.69
C GLY A 32 -1.31 11.75 8.89
N LYS A 33 -0.86 11.56 10.15
CA LYS A 33 0.56 11.35 10.47
C LYS A 33 1.14 10.12 9.77
N GLN A 34 0.39 9.02 9.67
CA GLN A 34 0.83 7.83 8.94
C GLN A 34 0.91 8.10 7.42
N ALA A 35 -0.05 8.83 6.86
CA ALA A 35 -0.01 9.23 5.46
C ALA A 35 1.18 10.19 5.17
N ASP A 36 1.49 11.09 6.11
CA ASP A 36 2.61 12.03 5.98
C ASP A 36 3.98 11.35 6.10
N ALA A 37 4.06 10.17 6.75
CA ALA A 37 5.31 9.41 6.89
C ALA A 37 5.84 8.81 5.58
N TYR A 38 5.01 8.71 4.54
CA TYR A 38 5.47 8.33 3.21
C TYR A 38 6.26 9.47 2.56
N ALA A 39 7.38 9.14 1.93
CA ALA A 39 8.24 10.12 1.28
C ALA A 39 7.64 10.71 -0.02
N MET A 40 8.29 11.74 -0.53
CA MET A 40 8.12 12.23 -1.88
C MET A 40 8.83 11.32 -2.89
N ASN A 41 8.51 11.42 -4.16
CA ASN A 41 9.12 10.63 -5.23
C ASN A 41 10.63 10.89 -5.43
N ASP A 42 11.14 12.02 -4.92
CA ASP A 42 12.58 12.33 -4.88
C ASP A 42 13.28 11.83 -3.59
N GLY A 43 12.57 11.12 -2.72
CA GLY A 43 13.07 10.55 -1.47
C GLY A 43 13.09 11.52 -0.29
N LYS A 44 12.68 12.77 -0.46
CA LYS A 44 12.55 13.72 0.66
C LYS A 44 11.35 13.40 1.52
N LEU A 45 11.40 13.79 2.78
CA LEU A 45 10.25 13.70 3.67
C LEU A 45 9.13 14.65 3.18
N PHE A 46 7.89 14.20 3.33
CA PHE A 46 6.74 15.04 3.06
C PHE A 46 6.62 16.14 4.13
N ASP A 47 6.42 17.37 3.69
CA ASP A 47 6.13 18.51 4.56
C ASP A 47 4.79 19.14 4.17
N ARG A 48 3.80 19.00 5.03
CA ARG A 48 2.46 19.53 4.82
C ARG A 48 2.44 21.06 4.71
N SER A 49 3.36 21.75 5.36
CA SER A 49 3.42 23.21 5.35
C SER A 49 3.82 23.77 3.98
N THR A 50 4.66 23.04 3.25
CA THR A 50 5.16 23.42 1.91
C THR A 50 4.47 22.67 0.78
N SER A 51 3.55 21.73 1.09
CA SER A 51 2.84 20.95 0.09
C SER A 51 1.97 21.80 -0.82
N MET A 52 1.83 21.38 -2.07
CA MET A 52 0.96 22.04 -3.05
C MET A 52 -0.49 22.05 -2.57
N LYS A 53 -1.20 23.13 -2.87
CA LYS A 53 -2.62 23.32 -2.52
C LYS A 53 -3.46 23.40 -3.79
N GLY A 54 -4.73 22.98 -3.69
CA GLY A 54 -5.65 22.94 -4.81
C GLY A 54 -5.93 21.52 -5.30
N PHE A 55 -6.56 21.40 -6.45
CA PHE A 55 -6.96 20.12 -7.05
C PHE A 55 -6.35 19.97 -8.45
N THR A 56 -6.08 18.74 -8.85
CA THR A 56 -5.72 18.39 -10.23
C THR A 56 -6.84 18.77 -11.19
N GLN A 57 -6.48 19.32 -12.36
CA GLN A 57 -7.43 19.81 -13.34
C GLN A 57 -7.81 18.76 -14.38
N TYR A 58 -6.94 17.78 -14.65
CA TYR A 58 -7.16 16.70 -15.62
C TYR A 58 -6.45 15.41 -15.21
N ASP A 59 -6.88 14.32 -15.80
CA ASP A 59 -6.29 12.99 -15.57
C ASP A 59 -4.83 12.98 -16.04
N GLY A 60 -3.94 12.42 -15.21
CA GLY A 60 -2.52 12.29 -15.54
C GLY A 60 -1.70 13.58 -15.44
N GLU A 61 -2.25 14.65 -14.90
CA GLU A 61 -1.49 15.87 -14.56
C GLU A 61 -0.29 15.57 -13.65
N TYR A 62 -0.47 14.62 -12.76
CA TYR A 62 0.60 14.04 -11.93
C TYR A 62 0.55 12.52 -12.04
N PRO A 63 1.70 11.83 -11.92
CA PRO A 63 1.74 10.37 -11.88
C PRO A 63 0.79 9.81 -10.82
N TYR A 64 0.05 8.74 -11.18
CA TYR A 64 -0.93 8.04 -10.34
C TYR A 64 -2.16 8.84 -9.92
N LEU A 65 -2.30 10.12 -10.33
CA LEU A 65 -3.46 10.94 -10.01
C LEU A 65 -4.40 11.12 -11.19
N ARG A 66 -5.69 11.14 -10.89
CA ARG A 66 -6.74 11.56 -11.80
C ARG A 66 -7.14 13.01 -11.49
N LYS A 67 -8.10 13.53 -12.25
CA LYS A 67 -8.74 14.80 -12.01
C LYS A 67 -9.41 14.83 -10.61
N ASP A 68 -9.56 16.03 -10.05
CA ASP A 68 -10.24 16.31 -8.77
C ASP A 68 -9.58 15.68 -7.53
N VAL A 69 -8.26 15.41 -7.60
CA VAL A 69 -7.44 14.96 -6.47
C VAL A 69 -6.72 16.14 -5.83
N TRP A 70 -6.68 16.16 -4.51
CA TRP A 70 -5.97 17.19 -3.75
C TRP A 70 -4.46 17.11 -3.99
N LEU A 71 -3.82 18.25 -4.34
CA LEU A 71 -2.43 18.32 -4.77
C LEU A 71 -1.40 17.94 -3.70
N GLU A 72 -1.75 17.90 -2.42
CA GLU A 72 -0.87 17.38 -1.37
C GLU A 72 -0.55 15.88 -1.52
N TYR A 73 -1.33 15.16 -2.32
CA TYR A 73 -1.09 13.75 -2.66
C TYR A 73 -0.25 13.58 -3.94
N ALA A 74 0.12 14.67 -4.61
CA ALA A 74 0.95 14.62 -5.81
C ALA A 74 2.43 14.35 -5.48
N ASN A 75 3.12 13.74 -6.43
CA ASN A 75 4.56 13.46 -6.36
C ASN A 75 5.00 12.69 -5.09
N ARG A 76 4.15 11.84 -4.54
CA ARG A 76 4.51 10.94 -3.45
C ARG A 76 5.22 9.69 -4.01
N GLU A 77 5.94 8.99 -3.15
CA GLU A 77 6.57 7.73 -3.53
C GLU A 77 5.54 6.68 -3.99
N PRO A 78 5.90 5.73 -4.89
CA PRO A 78 4.95 4.71 -5.39
C PRO A 78 4.26 3.89 -4.30
N ARG A 79 4.95 3.62 -3.18
CA ARG A 79 4.37 2.89 -2.04
C ARG A 79 3.20 3.64 -1.39
N PHE A 80 3.19 4.97 -1.44
CA PHE A 80 2.05 5.75 -0.98
C PHE A 80 0.78 5.37 -1.76
N TYR A 81 0.85 5.40 -3.09
CA TYR A 81 -0.30 5.09 -3.96
C TYR A 81 -0.71 3.62 -3.92
N ALA A 82 0.22 2.72 -3.59
CA ALA A 82 -0.07 1.30 -3.41
C ALA A 82 -0.70 0.95 -2.05
N SER A 83 -0.62 1.86 -1.08
CA SER A 83 -1.01 1.56 0.31
C SER A 83 -2.09 2.47 0.87
N VAL A 84 -2.22 3.69 0.35
CA VAL A 84 -3.08 4.74 0.91
C VAL A 84 -4.21 5.08 -0.05
N ALA A 85 -5.42 4.99 0.45
CA ALA A 85 -6.61 5.46 -0.24
C ALA A 85 -6.99 6.85 0.29
N PHE A 86 -7.22 7.78 -0.61
CA PHE A 86 -7.56 9.17 -0.30
C PHE A 86 -8.71 9.65 -1.21
N ARG A 87 -9.27 10.80 -0.92
CA ARG A 87 -10.32 11.37 -1.78
C ARG A 87 -9.82 11.54 -3.22
N GLY A 88 -10.52 10.93 -4.16
CA GLY A 88 -10.12 10.88 -5.57
C GLY A 88 -9.12 9.78 -5.91
N ALA A 89 -8.73 8.92 -4.96
CA ALA A 89 -7.87 7.77 -5.25
C ALA A 89 -8.52 6.83 -6.25
N HIS A 90 -7.68 6.31 -7.14
CA HIS A 90 -8.07 5.33 -8.12
C HIS A 90 -8.21 3.93 -7.50
N TRP A 91 -9.30 3.26 -7.81
CA TRP A 91 -9.55 1.87 -7.47
C TRP A 91 -9.78 1.03 -8.71
N ALA A 92 -9.04 -0.06 -8.80
CA ALA A 92 -9.26 -1.10 -9.80
C ALA A 92 -9.94 -2.30 -9.13
N CYS A 93 -11.01 -2.81 -9.77
CA CYS A 93 -11.74 -4.01 -9.37
C CYS A 93 -12.02 -4.84 -10.64
N THR A 94 -10.96 -5.24 -11.34
CA THR A 94 -11.07 -5.70 -12.74
C THR A 94 -11.87 -6.98 -12.93
N SER A 95 -12.16 -7.76 -11.89
CA SER A 95 -13.07 -8.91 -11.96
C SER A 95 -14.55 -8.54 -11.86
N ALA A 96 -14.89 -7.29 -11.59
CA ALA A 96 -16.27 -6.87 -11.51
C ALA A 96 -17.01 -7.14 -12.83
N ARG A 97 -18.25 -7.66 -12.75
CA ARG A 97 -19.08 -7.94 -13.92
C ARG A 97 -19.58 -6.65 -14.55
N ASP A 98 -20.06 -5.72 -13.72
CA ASP A 98 -20.42 -4.38 -14.19
C ASP A 98 -19.16 -3.57 -14.51
N ALA A 99 -19.07 -3.10 -15.76
CA ALA A 99 -17.95 -2.29 -16.22
C ALA A 99 -17.74 -1.00 -15.42
N ASN A 100 -18.82 -0.41 -14.89
CA ASN A 100 -18.77 0.81 -14.08
C ASN A 100 -18.12 0.59 -12.70
N ASN A 101 -17.99 -0.66 -12.28
CA ASN A 101 -17.36 -1.05 -11.02
C ASN A 101 -15.90 -1.51 -11.19
N ARG A 102 -15.36 -1.54 -12.42
CA ARG A 102 -14.01 -2.06 -12.69
C ARG A 102 -12.90 -1.05 -12.45
N ASP A 103 -13.24 0.22 -12.63
CA ASP A 103 -12.27 1.32 -12.61
C ASP A 103 -12.99 2.60 -12.21
N PHE A 104 -12.70 3.12 -11.03
CA PHE A 104 -13.40 4.29 -10.47
C PHE A 104 -12.52 5.06 -9.48
N GLN A 105 -12.95 6.28 -9.13
CA GLN A 105 -12.39 7.07 -8.03
C GLN A 105 -13.30 6.97 -6.80
N THR A 106 -12.69 7.01 -5.61
CA THR A 106 -13.42 7.07 -4.34
C THR A 106 -13.49 8.49 -3.80
N PHE A 107 -14.59 8.78 -3.12
CA PHE A 107 -14.83 10.09 -2.54
C PHE A 107 -15.35 9.93 -1.10
N TYR A 108 -14.52 10.27 -0.12
CA TYR A 108 -14.71 9.95 1.31
C TYR A 108 -15.27 11.11 2.15
N TYR A 109 -15.43 12.32 1.58
CA TYR A 109 -15.88 13.45 2.38
C TYR A 109 -17.38 13.39 2.67
N TYR A 110 -17.80 14.17 3.66
CA TYR A 110 -19.19 14.22 4.07
C TYR A 110 -20.14 14.53 2.90
N GLY A 111 -21.08 13.64 2.65
CA GLY A 111 -22.04 13.78 1.55
C GLY A 111 -21.57 13.21 0.20
N GLU A 112 -20.34 12.69 0.12
CA GLU A 112 -19.82 11.96 -1.05
C GLU A 112 -20.12 10.45 -0.94
N ASN A 113 -20.00 9.69 -2.05
CA ASN A 113 -20.50 8.32 -2.20
C ASN A 113 -20.00 7.34 -1.13
N ASP A 114 -18.75 7.45 -0.70
CA ASP A 114 -18.15 6.60 0.31
C ASP A 114 -17.95 7.33 1.66
N GLY A 115 -18.53 8.52 1.78
CA GLY A 115 -18.46 9.36 2.96
C GLY A 115 -19.68 9.22 3.89
N ARG A 116 -19.53 9.74 5.11
CA ARG A 116 -20.63 9.86 6.07
C ARG A 116 -21.79 10.60 5.45
N LYS A 117 -23.00 10.27 5.82
CA LYS A 117 -24.30 10.72 5.32
C LYS A 117 -24.84 9.88 4.14
N ILE A 118 -24.01 9.44 3.20
CA ILE A 118 -24.45 8.59 2.10
C ILE A 118 -24.32 7.13 2.51
N VAL A 119 -23.20 6.74 3.12
CA VAL A 119 -23.05 5.43 3.72
C VAL A 119 -23.93 5.35 4.97
N SER A 120 -24.96 4.51 4.91
CA SER A 120 -26.03 4.45 5.90
C SER A 120 -25.67 3.75 7.21
N THR A 121 -24.52 3.10 7.27
CA THR A 121 -24.03 2.39 8.46
C THR A 121 -22.93 3.20 9.14
N ASP A 122 -23.02 3.42 10.44
CA ASP A 122 -22.11 4.26 11.21
C ASP A 122 -20.67 3.73 11.29
N ASP A 123 -20.45 2.48 10.92
CA ASP A 123 -19.17 1.79 10.94
C ASP A 123 -18.47 1.71 9.57
N ARG A 124 -19.05 2.23 8.50
CA ARG A 124 -18.56 2.08 7.12
C ARG A 124 -18.12 3.38 6.46
N TRP A 125 -17.67 4.32 7.22
CA TRP A 125 -17.06 5.54 6.71
C TRP A 125 -15.74 5.82 7.43
N ILE A 126 -14.80 6.47 6.74
CA ILE A 126 -13.44 6.74 7.27
C ILE A 126 -13.41 8.11 7.95
N PRO A 127 -13.29 8.19 9.29
CA PRO A 127 -13.32 9.46 10.01
C PRO A 127 -12.22 10.45 9.60
N THR A 128 -11.07 9.93 9.18
CA THR A 128 -9.94 10.76 8.73
C THR A 128 -10.02 11.15 7.27
N GLY A 129 -10.93 10.57 6.49
CA GLY A 129 -10.97 10.71 5.04
C GLY A 129 -9.79 10.07 4.30
N ILE A 130 -8.96 9.30 5.01
CA ILE A 130 -7.78 8.62 4.47
C ILE A 130 -7.87 7.13 4.83
N GLY A 131 -8.01 6.30 3.81
CA GLY A 131 -8.15 4.85 3.96
C GLY A 131 -6.85 4.10 3.69
N MET A 132 -6.97 2.78 3.76
CA MET A 132 -5.90 1.84 3.47
C MET A 132 -6.30 0.92 2.32
N MET A 133 -5.35 0.59 1.42
CA MET A 133 -5.56 -0.34 0.32
C MET A 133 -4.44 -1.39 0.18
N LYS A 134 -3.60 -1.51 1.17
CA LYS A 134 -2.38 -2.33 1.14
C LYS A 134 -2.64 -3.82 0.87
N TYR A 135 -3.77 -4.36 1.33
CA TYR A 135 -4.14 -5.77 1.15
C TYR A 135 -5.13 -6.01 0.02
N VAL A 136 -5.43 -4.98 -0.77
CA VAL A 136 -6.39 -5.09 -1.88
C VAL A 136 -5.68 -5.58 -3.12
N ASN A 137 -6.21 -6.65 -3.72
CA ASN A 137 -5.80 -7.06 -5.05
C ASN A 137 -6.62 -6.28 -6.07
N PRO A 138 -6.00 -5.62 -7.08
CA PRO A 138 -6.72 -4.85 -8.10
C PRO A 138 -7.74 -5.65 -8.93
N LYS A 139 -7.69 -6.98 -8.84
CA LYS A 139 -8.68 -7.86 -9.48
C LYS A 139 -9.91 -8.13 -8.62
N GLU A 140 -9.90 -7.79 -7.32
CA GLU A 140 -11.01 -8.13 -6.41
C GLU A 140 -12.21 -7.23 -6.61
N SER A 141 -13.40 -7.81 -6.47
CA SER A 141 -14.67 -7.10 -6.27
C SER A 141 -15.57 -7.94 -5.38
N TYR A 142 -16.03 -7.37 -4.29
CA TYR A 142 -17.03 -7.98 -3.38
C TYR A 142 -18.46 -7.72 -3.82
N LYS A 143 -18.68 -6.76 -4.71
CA LYS A 143 -20.01 -6.41 -5.18
C LYS A 143 -20.55 -7.44 -6.17
N ASP A 144 -19.74 -7.77 -7.18
CA ASP A 144 -20.18 -8.57 -8.32
C ASP A 144 -19.07 -9.35 -9.02
N GLY A 145 -17.91 -9.51 -8.39
CA GLY A 145 -16.72 -10.14 -8.98
C GLY A 145 -16.15 -11.29 -8.16
N THR A 146 -14.85 -11.45 -8.25
CA THR A 146 -14.08 -12.52 -7.58
C THR A 146 -13.33 -11.96 -6.39
N VAL A 147 -13.24 -12.76 -5.33
CA VAL A 147 -12.42 -12.50 -4.13
C VAL A 147 -11.28 -13.49 -4.11
N TYR A 148 -10.08 -13.03 -3.80
CA TYR A 148 -8.87 -13.85 -3.79
C TYR A 148 -8.39 -14.11 -2.35
N PRO A 149 -7.88 -15.33 -2.08
CA PRO A 149 -7.24 -15.63 -0.79
C PRO A 149 -6.07 -14.69 -0.52
N LYS A 150 -5.89 -14.31 0.74
CA LYS A 150 -4.76 -13.50 1.17
C LYS A 150 -3.63 -14.38 1.67
N VAL A 151 -2.40 -13.93 1.44
CA VAL A 151 -1.20 -14.50 2.04
C VAL A 151 -0.72 -13.51 3.09
N ASP A 152 -0.55 -13.99 4.31
CA ASP A 152 0.10 -13.22 5.39
C ASP A 152 1.52 -13.74 5.58
N PRO A 153 2.53 -13.10 4.96
CA PRO A 153 3.90 -13.58 5.02
C PRO A 153 4.50 -13.25 6.39
N ALA A 154 4.95 -14.27 7.13
CA ALA A 154 5.68 -14.09 8.38
C ALA A 154 7.03 -13.41 8.13
N ILE A 155 7.73 -13.79 7.06
CA ILE A 155 9.00 -13.18 6.61
C ILE A 155 8.92 -13.00 5.10
N ARG A 156 9.24 -11.82 4.61
CA ARG A 156 9.34 -11.52 3.18
C ARG A 156 10.79 -11.52 2.73
N TYR A 157 11.02 -11.77 1.46
CA TYR A 157 12.37 -11.74 0.89
C TYR A 157 13.07 -10.39 1.10
N ALA A 158 12.32 -9.28 1.06
CA ALA A 158 12.84 -7.95 1.39
C ALA A 158 13.43 -7.88 2.81
N ASP A 159 12.81 -8.55 3.78
CA ASP A 159 13.31 -8.58 5.16
C ASP A 159 14.65 -9.33 5.24
N ILE A 160 14.79 -10.42 4.49
CA ILE A 160 16.08 -11.17 4.39
C ILE A 160 17.17 -10.31 3.77
N LEU A 161 16.86 -9.58 2.69
CA LEU A 161 17.84 -8.71 2.03
C LEU A 161 18.29 -7.57 2.94
N LEU A 162 17.39 -6.97 3.71
CA LEU A 162 17.73 -5.92 4.67
C LEU A 162 18.57 -6.46 5.84
N MET A 163 18.20 -7.62 6.41
CA MET A 163 18.97 -8.29 7.46
C MET A 163 20.37 -8.68 6.95
N TYR A 164 20.49 -9.12 5.71
CA TYR A 164 21.79 -9.42 5.11
C TYR A 164 22.66 -8.16 4.97
N ALA A 165 22.10 -7.06 4.48
CA ALA A 165 22.80 -5.79 4.37
C ALA A 165 23.24 -5.25 5.75
N GLU A 166 22.38 -5.35 6.75
CA GLU A 166 22.68 -4.97 8.13
C GLU A 166 23.80 -5.83 8.71
N ALA A 167 23.71 -7.15 8.58
CA ALA A 167 24.75 -8.08 9.06
C ALA A 167 26.10 -7.76 8.43
N LEU A 168 26.17 -7.52 7.11
CA LEU A 168 27.42 -7.13 6.44
C LEU A 168 27.96 -5.78 6.94
N ASN A 169 27.08 -4.83 7.28
CA ASN A 169 27.51 -3.52 7.78
C ASN A 169 28.15 -3.61 9.18
N GLU A 170 27.68 -4.50 10.02
CA GLU A 170 28.17 -4.70 11.39
C GLU A 170 29.50 -5.47 11.45
N LEU A 171 29.95 -6.08 10.35
CA LEU A 171 31.21 -6.82 10.33
C LEU A 171 32.41 -5.88 10.45
N THR A 172 33.24 -6.12 11.46
CA THR A 172 34.49 -5.37 11.72
C THR A 172 35.73 -6.12 11.23
N THR A 173 35.63 -7.42 10.95
CA THR A 173 36.70 -8.30 10.46
C THR A 173 36.08 -9.36 9.55
N THR A 174 36.93 -10.23 8.99
CA THR A 174 36.53 -11.38 8.21
C THR A 174 36.15 -12.54 9.13
N TYR A 175 34.96 -13.12 8.92
CA TYR A 175 34.50 -14.31 9.62
C TYR A 175 34.39 -15.49 8.66
N GLN A 176 34.70 -16.67 9.18
CA GLN A 176 34.52 -17.94 8.47
C GLN A 176 33.17 -18.54 8.88
N ILE A 177 32.20 -18.56 7.97
CA ILE A 177 30.83 -19.04 8.23
C ILE A 177 30.62 -20.34 7.46
N ALA A 178 30.29 -21.41 8.17
CA ALA A 178 29.90 -22.67 7.56
C ALA A 178 28.54 -22.53 6.86
N SER A 179 28.37 -23.22 5.71
CA SER A 179 27.06 -23.42 5.11
C SER A 179 26.13 -24.21 6.06
N TRP A 180 24.82 -24.12 5.83
CA TRP A 180 23.81 -24.76 6.70
C TRP A 180 23.98 -26.28 6.85
N ASP A 181 24.55 -26.93 5.83
CA ASP A 181 24.83 -28.38 5.80
C ASP A 181 26.27 -28.72 6.19
N GLY A 182 27.11 -27.70 6.48
CA GLY A 182 28.51 -27.85 6.84
C GLY A 182 29.43 -28.27 5.69
N SER A 183 28.95 -28.32 4.45
CA SER A 183 29.70 -28.77 3.29
C SER A 183 30.76 -27.77 2.83
N GLU A 184 30.53 -26.48 3.09
CA GLU A 184 31.41 -25.39 2.65
C GLU A 184 31.64 -24.38 3.79
N THR A 185 32.69 -23.61 3.66
CA THR A 185 32.96 -22.46 4.55
C THR A 185 33.20 -21.22 3.72
N HIS A 186 32.48 -20.16 4.04
CA HIS A 186 32.52 -18.90 3.34
C HIS A 186 33.22 -17.83 4.18
N ALA A 187 34.22 -17.17 3.59
CA ALA A 187 34.85 -16.00 4.19
C ALA A 187 33.97 -14.76 3.97
N ILE A 188 33.38 -14.25 5.03
CA ILE A 188 32.44 -13.12 4.99
C ILE A 188 33.09 -11.91 5.68
N SER A 189 33.14 -10.80 4.97
CA SER A 189 33.61 -9.52 5.46
C SER A 189 32.67 -8.38 5.08
N ARG A 190 32.87 -7.22 5.64
CA ARG A 190 32.11 -6.02 5.27
C ARG A 190 32.27 -5.72 3.78
N ASP A 191 31.17 -5.76 3.04
CA ASP A 191 31.14 -5.53 1.59
C ASP A 191 30.06 -4.51 1.22
N VAL A 192 30.50 -3.28 0.91
CA VAL A 192 29.60 -2.17 0.56
C VAL A 192 28.87 -2.43 -0.77
N ALA A 193 29.50 -3.13 -1.72
CA ALA A 193 28.87 -3.45 -2.99
C ALA A 193 27.73 -4.47 -2.79
N ALA A 194 27.98 -5.51 -2.01
CA ALA A 194 26.97 -6.52 -1.66
C ALA A 194 25.80 -5.90 -0.86
N MET A 195 26.08 -5.00 0.10
CA MET A 195 25.03 -4.26 0.83
C MET A 195 24.14 -3.44 -0.11
N LYS A 196 24.75 -2.69 -1.04
CA LYS A 196 24.01 -1.90 -2.03
C LYS A 196 23.15 -2.79 -2.94
N ALA A 197 23.73 -3.91 -3.39
CA ALA A 197 23.01 -4.88 -4.22
C ALA A 197 21.82 -5.51 -3.50
N ALA A 198 21.93 -5.76 -2.19
CA ALA A 198 20.83 -6.28 -1.38
C ALA A 198 19.71 -5.24 -1.15
N VAL A 199 20.05 -3.98 -0.93
CA VAL A 199 19.06 -2.91 -0.67
C VAL A 199 18.35 -2.46 -1.94
N LEU A 200 19.00 -2.50 -3.10
CA LEU A 200 18.47 -1.98 -4.36
C LEU A 200 17.09 -2.58 -4.72
N PRO A 201 16.87 -3.92 -4.70
CA PRO A 201 15.57 -4.50 -5.03
C PRO A 201 14.43 -4.12 -4.06
N VAL A 202 14.78 -3.65 -2.85
CA VAL A 202 13.81 -3.22 -1.84
C VAL A 202 13.36 -1.77 -2.08
N ARG A 203 14.19 -0.98 -2.79
CA ARG A 203 13.91 0.44 -3.10
C ARG A 203 13.21 0.65 -4.43
N LEU A 204 13.24 -0.33 -5.33
CA LEU A 204 12.54 -0.31 -6.62
C LEU A 204 11.09 -0.75 -6.46
#